data_a93fda7814a33224503553a5b9001efd
#
_entry.id   a93fda7814a33224503553a5b9001efd
#
_cell.length_a   1.000
_cell.length_b   1.000
_cell.length_c   1.000
_cell.angle_alpha   90.00
_cell.angle_beta   90.00
_cell.angle_gamma   90.00
#
_symmetry.space_group_name_H-M   'P 1'
#
loop_
_entity.id
_entity.type
_entity.pdbx_description
1 polymer ?
#
loop_
_entity_poly.entity_id
_entity_poly.type
_entity_poly.pdbx_seq_one_letter_code
_entity_poly.pdbx_strand_id
1 'polypeptide(L)'
;MKDSHDRFANIEIDYLLQRIERFDGVAILATNRRQDLDTAFVRRLRFVIEFLPPRPEDRLALWHRALLPPAPNGEAILDEIDWSYLSERLNMTGAEIKATALGAAFMARSEGGRIGMRHVLAAAQREMAKQGLRLRLPLQEASA
;
A
#
# COMPACT_ATOMS: atom_id res chain seq x y z
N MET A 1 -33.32 -9.67 5.65
CA MET A 1 -32.54 -10.53 4.73
C MET A 1 -31.02 -10.48 4.98
N LYS A 2 -30.60 -10.22 6.22
CA LYS A 2 -29.15 -10.14 6.61
C LYS A 2 -28.62 -11.45 7.19
N ASP A 3 -29.52 -12.36 7.63
CA ASP A 3 -29.16 -13.57 8.39
C ASP A 3 -28.66 -14.78 7.59
N SER A 4 -28.96 -14.87 6.30
CA SER A 4 -28.56 -16.06 5.52
C SER A 4 -27.10 -15.98 5.05
N HIS A 5 -26.60 -14.81 4.70
CA HIS A 5 -25.21 -14.62 4.30
C HIS A 5 -24.22 -14.81 5.45
N ASP A 6 -24.60 -14.37 6.66
CA ASP A 6 -23.76 -14.53 7.84
C ASP A 6 -23.65 -16.00 8.31
N ARG A 7 -24.70 -16.80 8.13
CA ARG A 7 -24.67 -18.25 8.44
C ARG A 7 -23.77 -19.05 7.52
N PHE A 8 -23.78 -18.77 6.21
CA PHE A 8 -22.90 -19.46 5.26
C PHE A 8 -21.43 -19.08 5.46
N ALA A 9 -21.16 -17.82 5.74
CA ALA A 9 -19.80 -17.36 6.02
C ALA A 9 -19.22 -18.04 7.27
N ASN A 10 -20.02 -18.23 8.32
CA ASN A 10 -19.58 -18.91 9.54
C ASN A 10 -19.28 -20.40 9.32
N ILE A 11 -20.06 -21.08 8.49
CA ILE A 11 -19.83 -22.50 8.16
C ILE A 11 -18.52 -22.67 7.38
N GLU A 12 -18.23 -21.79 6.44
CA GLU A 12 -16.97 -21.83 5.68
C GLU A 12 -15.76 -21.55 6.56
N ILE A 13 -15.89 -20.60 7.50
CA ILE A 13 -14.85 -20.27 8.47
C ILE A 13 -14.60 -21.45 9.43
N ASP A 14 -15.62 -22.09 9.95
CA ASP A 14 -15.48 -23.26 10.83
C ASP A 14 -14.84 -24.45 10.09
N TYR A 15 -15.21 -24.68 8.84
CA TYR A 15 -14.56 -25.69 8.01
C TYR A 15 -13.09 -25.40 7.78
N LEU A 16 -12.75 -24.14 7.46
CA LEU A 16 -11.36 -23.71 7.29
C LEU A 16 -10.54 -23.93 8.56
N LEU A 17 -11.09 -23.60 9.73
CA LEU A 17 -10.45 -23.83 11.02
C LEU A 17 -10.15 -25.30 11.27
N GLN A 18 -11.12 -26.20 11.04
CA GLN A 18 -10.92 -27.62 11.20
C GLN A 18 -9.80 -28.16 10.29
N ARG A 19 -9.68 -27.60 9.08
CA ARG A 19 -8.61 -27.96 8.14
C ARG A 19 -7.25 -27.48 8.64
N ILE A 20 -7.17 -26.26 9.18
CA ILE A 20 -5.93 -25.67 9.72
C ILE A 20 -5.48 -26.44 10.97
N GLU A 21 -6.39 -26.78 11.86
CA GLU A 21 -6.08 -27.55 13.09
C GLU A 21 -5.49 -28.94 12.80
N ARG A 22 -5.86 -29.54 11.66
CA ARG A 22 -5.38 -30.86 11.22
C ARG A 22 -4.14 -30.77 10.31
N PHE A 23 -3.75 -29.55 9.92
CA PHE A 23 -2.63 -29.35 9.02
C PHE A 23 -1.31 -29.40 9.78
N ASP A 24 -0.48 -30.38 9.42
CA ASP A 24 0.87 -30.53 9.99
C ASP A 24 1.85 -29.63 9.21
N GLY A 25 1.83 -28.34 9.49
CA GLY A 25 2.64 -27.33 8.82
C GLY A 25 2.35 -25.92 9.31
N VAL A 26 2.82 -24.91 8.59
CA VAL A 26 2.55 -23.50 8.86
C VAL A 26 1.47 -22.99 7.93
N ALA A 27 0.34 -22.58 8.48
CA ALA A 27 -0.73 -21.90 7.76
C ALA A 27 -0.68 -20.40 8.04
N ILE A 28 -0.67 -19.58 6.99
CA ILE A 28 -0.69 -18.12 7.08
C ILE A 28 -1.99 -17.63 6.47
N LEU A 29 -2.79 -16.95 7.31
CA LEU A 29 -4.04 -16.32 6.91
C LEU A 29 -3.83 -14.82 6.83
N ALA A 30 -4.30 -14.17 5.76
CA ALA A 30 -4.25 -12.74 5.61
C ALA A 30 -5.67 -12.19 5.37
N THR A 31 -6.01 -11.10 6.06
CA THR A 31 -7.29 -10.40 5.87
C THR A 31 -7.10 -8.90 6.08
N ASN A 32 -7.88 -8.11 5.37
CA ASN A 32 -8.05 -6.67 5.62
C ASN A 32 -9.34 -6.37 6.41
N ARG A 33 -10.08 -7.40 6.83
CA ARG A 33 -11.38 -7.32 7.52
C ARG A 33 -11.33 -8.04 8.86
N ARG A 34 -10.41 -7.61 9.73
CA ARG A 34 -10.24 -8.22 11.05
C ARG A 34 -11.51 -8.17 11.89
N GLN A 35 -12.31 -7.08 11.76
CA GLN A 35 -13.57 -6.93 12.50
C GLN A 35 -14.62 -7.98 12.18
N ASP A 36 -14.51 -8.66 11.02
CA ASP A 36 -15.44 -9.69 10.61
C ASP A 36 -15.03 -11.09 11.11
N LEU A 37 -13.84 -11.21 11.71
CA LEU A 37 -13.39 -12.46 12.30
C LEU A 37 -14.04 -12.64 13.67
N ASP A 38 -14.70 -13.78 13.86
CA ASP A 38 -15.25 -14.17 15.15
C ASP A 38 -14.13 -14.27 16.22
N THR A 39 -14.47 -13.90 17.44
CA THR A 39 -13.57 -14.01 18.59
C THR A 39 -13.14 -15.46 18.83
N ALA A 40 -14.01 -16.44 18.59
CA ALA A 40 -13.70 -17.86 18.69
C ALA A 40 -12.65 -18.30 17.65
N PHE A 41 -12.69 -17.70 16.44
CA PHE A 41 -11.68 -17.89 15.41
C PHE A 41 -10.32 -17.36 15.85
N VAL A 42 -10.27 -16.11 16.30
CA VAL A 42 -9.01 -15.44 16.69
C VAL A 42 -8.33 -16.19 17.84
N ARG A 43 -9.08 -16.75 18.79
CA ARG A 43 -8.52 -17.53 19.93
C ARG A 43 -7.82 -18.83 19.51
N ARG A 44 -8.10 -19.36 18.32
CA ARG A 44 -7.46 -20.56 17.78
C ARG A 44 -6.18 -20.27 16.99
N LEU A 45 -5.92 -18.99 16.66
CA LEU A 45 -4.70 -18.58 16.01
C LEU A 45 -3.55 -18.51 17.01
N ARG A 46 -2.43 -19.16 16.72
CA ARG A 46 -1.24 -19.12 17.56
C ARG A 46 -0.60 -17.75 17.61
N PHE A 47 -0.63 -17.03 16.48
CA PHE A 47 -0.08 -15.69 16.34
C PHE A 47 -1.05 -14.82 15.55
N VAL A 48 -1.21 -13.58 15.97
CA VAL A 48 -1.94 -12.54 15.24
C VAL A 48 -0.99 -11.37 15.04
N ILE A 49 -0.67 -11.09 13.78
CA ILE A 49 0.22 -9.99 13.42
C ILE A 49 -0.61 -8.91 12.73
N GLU A 50 -0.60 -7.71 13.28
CA GLU A 50 -1.30 -6.57 12.71
C GLU A 50 -0.32 -5.69 11.95
N PHE A 51 -0.61 -5.42 10.68
CA PHE A 51 0.13 -4.48 9.85
C PHE A 51 -0.54 -3.12 9.93
N LEU A 52 0.03 -2.24 10.73
CA LEU A 52 -0.44 -0.85 10.85
C LEU A 52 -0.04 -0.03 9.62
N PRO A 53 -0.78 1.07 9.33
CA PRO A 53 -0.34 2.05 8.34
C PRO A 53 1.09 2.55 8.66
N PRO A 54 1.96 2.72 7.66
CA PRO A 54 3.34 3.10 7.89
C PRO A 54 3.42 4.54 8.44
N ARG A 55 4.32 4.77 9.39
CA ARG A 55 4.67 6.09 9.91
C ARG A 55 5.53 6.85 8.91
N PRO A 56 5.75 8.18 9.07
CA PRO A 56 6.55 8.96 8.13
C PRO A 56 7.93 8.35 7.83
N GLU A 57 8.64 7.88 8.84
CA GLU A 57 9.95 7.24 8.71
C GLU A 57 9.88 5.92 7.92
N ASP A 58 8.82 5.15 8.12
CA ASP A 58 8.59 3.90 7.38
C ASP A 58 8.25 4.22 5.92
N ARG A 59 7.42 5.27 5.68
CA ARG A 59 7.11 5.74 4.33
C ARG A 59 8.34 6.25 3.59
N LEU A 60 9.23 6.95 4.27
CA LEU A 60 10.50 7.40 3.67
C LEU A 60 11.30 6.21 3.14
N ALA A 61 11.45 5.16 3.96
CA ALA A 61 12.15 3.95 3.54
C ALA A 61 11.45 3.25 2.37
N LEU A 62 10.11 3.21 2.38
CA LEU A 62 9.31 2.64 1.29
C LEU A 62 9.45 3.43 0.00
N TRP A 63 9.44 4.77 0.06
CA TRP A 63 9.67 5.65 -1.10
C TRP A 63 11.05 5.44 -1.71
N HIS A 64 12.11 5.43 -0.88
CA HIS A 64 13.46 5.14 -1.33
C HIS A 64 13.54 3.79 -2.04
N ARG A 65 12.96 2.76 -1.45
CA ARG A 65 12.96 1.41 -2.06
C ARG A 65 12.17 1.34 -3.36
N ALA A 66 11.10 2.13 -3.49
CA ALA A 66 10.23 2.10 -4.66
C ALA A 66 10.78 2.92 -5.84
N LEU A 67 11.44 4.06 -5.56
CA LEU A 67 11.94 5.00 -6.58
C LEU A 67 13.43 4.86 -6.87
N LEU A 68 14.21 4.20 -5.99
CA LEU A 68 15.64 3.96 -6.13
C LEU A 68 15.93 2.45 -6.37
N PRO A 69 15.29 1.78 -7.34
CA PRO A 69 15.71 0.44 -7.68
C PRO A 69 17.14 0.50 -8.21
N PRO A 70 17.95 -0.55 -7.99
CA PRO A 70 19.27 -0.62 -8.58
C PRO A 70 19.14 -0.55 -10.10
N ALA A 71 19.60 0.56 -10.68
CA ALA A 71 19.60 0.72 -12.13
C ALA A 71 20.61 -0.26 -12.74
N PRO A 72 20.22 -1.06 -13.73
CA PRO A 72 21.11 -2.04 -14.35
C PRO A 72 22.40 -1.43 -14.92
N ASN A 73 22.36 -0.16 -15.30
CA ASN A 73 23.46 0.56 -15.95
C ASN A 73 24.05 1.69 -15.08
N GLY A 74 23.64 1.81 -13.80
CA GLY A 74 24.12 2.89 -12.92
C GLY A 74 23.64 4.29 -13.28
N GLU A 75 22.76 4.44 -14.27
CA GLU A 75 22.20 5.74 -14.64
C GLU A 75 21.18 6.21 -13.60
N ALA A 76 21.30 7.46 -13.19
CA ALA A 76 20.33 8.07 -12.30
C ALA A 76 19.00 8.26 -13.04
N ILE A 77 17.96 7.53 -12.60
CA ILE A 77 16.61 7.60 -13.18
C ILE A 77 15.74 8.67 -12.52
N LEU A 78 16.26 9.31 -11.47
CA LEU A 78 15.56 10.34 -10.71
C LEU A 78 16.14 11.73 -10.97
N ASP A 79 15.26 12.71 -11.03
CA ASP A 79 15.56 14.12 -10.79
C ASP A 79 15.45 14.43 -9.27
N GLU A 80 15.50 15.70 -8.92
CA GLU A 80 15.33 16.12 -7.54
C GLU A 80 13.95 15.73 -7.00
N ILE A 81 13.96 15.01 -5.86
CA ILE A 81 12.76 14.53 -5.16
C ILE A 81 12.74 15.10 -3.73
N ASP A 82 11.63 15.72 -3.36
CA ASP A 82 11.37 16.12 -1.98
C ASP A 82 10.88 14.93 -1.15
N TRP A 83 11.85 14.22 -0.57
CA TRP A 83 11.60 13.03 0.24
C TRP A 83 10.81 13.34 1.52
N SER A 84 11.03 14.53 2.11
CA SER A 84 10.32 14.97 3.30
C SER A 84 8.84 15.17 2.99
N TYR A 85 8.55 15.87 1.91
CA TYR A 85 7.17 16.05 1.45
C TYR A 85 6.47 14.69 1.20
N LEU A 86 7.12 13.78 0.50
CA LEU A 86 6.54 12.46 0.20
C LEU A 86 6.24 11.67 1.48
N SER A 87 7.17 11.67 2.43
CA SER A 87 7.04 10.87 3.65
C SER A 87 6.08 11.48 4.67
N GLU A 88 6.06 12.80 4.81
CA GLU A 88 5.26 13.48 5.82
C GLU A 88 3.85 13.84 5.35
N ARG A 89 3.71 14.23 4.08
CA ARG A 89 2.46 14.78 3.53
C ARG A 89 1.61 13.75 2.79
N LEU A 90 2.22 12.73 2.19
CA LEU A 90 1.50 11.67 1.51
C LEU A 90 1.26 10.50 2.47
N ASN A 91 0.09 10.48 3.09
CA ASN A 91 -0.29 9.40 3.99
C ASN A 91 -0.75 8.18 3.18
N MET A 92 0.22 7.40 2.68
CA MET A 92 0.01 6.27 1.78
C MET A 92 0.53 4.97 2.39
N THR A 93 -0.12 3.88 2.07
CA THR A 93 0.33 2.52 2.37
C THR A 93 1.49 2.09 1.47
N GLY A 94 2.19 1.02 1.82
CA GLY A 94 3.28 0.49 0.97
C GLY A 94 2.82 0.07 -0.43
N ALA A 95 1.59 -0.44 -0.56
CA ALA A 95 1.01 -0.79 -1.85
C ALA A 95 0.76 0.44 -2.72
N GLU A 96 0.22 1.51 -2.14
CA GLU A 96 -0.04 2.77 -2.83
C GLU A 96 1.26 3.48 -3.22
N ILE A 97 2.28 3.47 -2.35
CA ILE A 97 3.61 3.99 -2.66
C ILE A 97 4.21 3.27 -3.86
N LYS A 98 4.15 1.93 -3.86
CA LYS A 98 4.64 1.12 -4.98
C LYS A 98 3.89 1.40 -6.29
N ALA A 99 2.56 1.48 -6.24
CA ALA A 99 1.73 1.81 -7.41
C ALA A 99 2.02 3.21 -7.94
N THR A 100 2.19 4.19 -7.05
CA THR A 100 2.55 5.56 -7.36
C THR A 100 3.93 5.65 -8.02
N ALA A 101 4.94 5.00 -7.46
CA ALA A 101 6.28 4.98 -8.01
C ALA A 101 6.31 4.38 -9.43
N LEU A 102 5.58 3.28 -9.63
CA LEU A 102 5.44 2.66 -10.95
C LEU A 102 4.73 3.59 -11.94
N GLY A 103 3.65 4.23 -11.52
CA GLY A 103 2.92 5.21 -12.34
C GLY A 103 3.79 6.41 -12.73
N ALA A 104 4.57 6.94 -11.80
CA ALA A 104 5.53 8.02 -12.05
C ALA A 104 6.61 7.61 -13.05
N ALA A 105 7.13 6.39 -12.94
CA ALA A 105 8.10 5.85 -13.87
C ALA A 105 7.55 5.73 -15.29
N PHE A 106 6.32 5.24 -15.45
CA PHE A 106 5.66 5.18 -16.76
C PHE A 106 5.46 6.56 -17.39
N MET A 107 5.03 7.56 -16.60
CA MET A 107 4.86 8.93 -17.09
C MET A 107 6.19 9.52 -17.53
N ALA A 108 7.22 9.44 -16.69
CA ALA A 108 8.56 9.93 -17.02
C ALA A 108 9.13 9.26 -18.29
N ARG A 109 8.94 7.94 -18.41
CA ARG A 109 9.38 7.18 -19.59
C ARG A 109 8.66 7.62 -20.85
N SER A 110 7.36 7.90 -20.80
CA SER A 110 6.58 8.38 -21.95
C SER A 110 7.01 9.78 -22.41
N GLU A 111 7.55 10.58 -21.52
CA GLU A 111 8.10 11.91 -21.80
C GLU A 111 9.59 11.87 -22.18
N GLY A 112 10.20 10.68 -22.20
CA GLY A 112 11.62 10.51 -22.51
C GLY A 112 12.57 11.05 -21.45
N GLY A 113 12.06 11.31 -20.24
CA GLY A 113 12.78 11.97 -19.16
C GLY A 113 13.01 11.10 -17.93
N ARG A 114 13.52 11.75 -16.88
CA ARG A 114 13.77 11.18 -15.56
C ARG A 114 12.53 11.37 -14.69
N ILE A 115 12.40 10.54 -13.65
CA ILE A 115 11.30 10.64 -12.70
C ILE A 115 11.54 11.86 -11.81
N GLY A 116 10.74 12.89 -11.99
CA GLY A 116 10.76 14.08 -11.13
C GLY A 116 9.53 14.15 -10.24
N MET A 117 9.54 15.10 -9.29
CA MET A 117 8.48 15.30 -8.30
C MET A 117 7.10 15.45 -8.95
N ARG A 118 6.99 16.13 -10.10
CA ARG A 118 5.74 16.28 -10.87
C ARG A 118 5.10 14.95 -11.25
N HIS A 119 5.91 13.95 -11.66
CA HIS A 119 5.43 12.64 -12.04
C HIS A 119 4.91 11.86 -10.81
N VAL A 120 5.64 11.97 -9.70
CA VAL A 120 5.24 11.34 -8.42
C VAL A 120 3.93 11.92 -7.91
N LEU A 121 3.78 13.25 -7.92
CA LEU A 121 2.54 13.91 -7.47
C LEU A 121 1.36 13.59 -8.37
N ALA A 122 1.54 13.58 -9.69
CA ALA A 122 0.49 13.21 -10.62
C ALA A 122 0.05 11.75 -10.45
N ALA A 123 0.99 10.84 -10.23
CA ALA A 123 0.69 9.43 -9.95
C ALA A 123 0.00 9.25 -8.59
N ALA A 124 0.49 9.95 -7.54
CA ALA A 124 -0.13 9.94 -6.22
C ALA A 124 -1.58 10.43 -6.26
N GLN A 125 -1.85 11.49 -6.99
CA GLN A 125 -3.21 12.02 -7.15
C GLN A 125 -4.15 10.99 -7.80
N ARG A 126 -3.68 10.26 -8.81
CA ARG A 126 -4.45 9.18 -9.45
C ARG A 126 -4.72 8.04 -8.50
N GLU A 127 -3.73 7.65 -7.69
CA GLU A 127 -3.88 6.56 -6.73
C GLU A 127 -4.86 6.92 -5.62
N MET A 128 -4.75 8.13 -5.05
CA MET A 128 -5.66 8.63 -4.02
C MET A 128 -7.10 8.81 -4.54
N ALA A 129 -7.26 9.19 -5.81
CA ALA A 129 -8.58 9.34 -6.43
C ALA A 129 -9.37 8.02 -6.49
N LYS A 130 -8.71 6.86 -6.53
CA LYS A 130 -9.37 5.54 -6.46
C LYS A 130 -10.13 5.34 -5.15
N GLN A 131 -9.72 6.02 -4.09
CA GLN A 131 -10.36 5.98 -2.77
C GLN A 131 -11.27 7.19 -2.51
N GLY A 132 -11.55 8.01 -3.53
CA GLY A 132 -12.32 9.23 -3.38
C GLY A 132 -11.57 10.36 -2.67
N LEU A 133 -10.27 10.20 -2.43
CA LEU A 133 -9.42 11.20 -1.80
C LEU A 133 -8.86 12.16 -2.85
N ARG A 134 -8.68 13.44 -2.46
CA ARG A 134 -8.03 14.45 -3.30
C ARG A 134 -6.74 14.93 -2.65
N LEU A 135 -5.65 14.86 -3.39
CA LEU A 135 -4.40 15.47 -2.98
C LEU A 135 -4.53 17.00 -3.13
N ARG A 136 -4.35 17.73 -2.03
CA ARG A 136 -4.16 19.18 -2.09
C ARG A 136 -2.70 19.42 -2.42
N LEU A 137 -2.42 19.68 -3.69
CA LEU A 137 -1.08 20.12 -4.10
C LEU A 137 -0.79 21.47 -3.47
N PRO A 138 0.44 21.71 -2.97
CA PRO A 138 0.86 23.08 -2.65
C PRO A 138 0.71 23.90 -3.93
N LEU A 139 0.05 25.05 -3.82
CA LEU A 139 0.03 26.02 -4.91
C LEU A 139 1.49 26.30 -5.26
N GLN A 140 1.87 26.01 -6.51
CA GLN A 140 3.13 26.53 -7.04
C GLN A 140 3.02 28.05 -6.89
N GLU A 141 3.82 28.63 -6.01
CA GLU A 141 4.06 30.07 -6.08
C GLU A 141 4.63 30.32 -7.48
N ALA A 142 3.81 30.93 -8.30
CA ALA A 142 4.23 31.37 -9.62
C ALA A 142 5.38 32.34 -9.38
N SER A 143 6.59 31.87 -9.65
CA SER A 143 7.76 32.78 -9.72
C SER A 143 7.49 33.78 -10.82
N ALA A 144 7.25 35.01 -10.41
CA ALA A 144 7.18 36.17 -11.29
C ALA A 144 8.60 36.55 -11.75
#